data_6995fb6f62daca4bece5b68bac2e1467
#
_entry.id   6995fb6f62daca4bece5b68bac2e1467
#
_cell.length_a   1.000
_cell.length_b   1.000
_cell.length_c   1.000
_cell.angle_alpha   90.00
_cell.angle_beta   90.00
_cell.angle_gamma   90.00
#
_symmetry.space_group_name_H-M   'P 1'
#
loop_
_entity.id
_entity.type
_entity.pdbx_description
1 polymer ?
#
loop_
_entity_poly.entity_id
_entity_poly.type
_entity_poly.pdbx_seq_one_letter_code
_entity_poly.pdbx_strand_id
1 'polypeptide(L)'
;CRKIENGRQDDTWYLVMVMDAGALYGRMYGVFSSIRNLLSVTVLMCAAFIFALLTAYRRYNDGLRQAAYTDALTGGSNFSGFLMKVNNAEGGYMVSCDLDDYRMIASMFGTQKGDELLRGVYECIKSGLTEGEPVARVDADHFAFHLVERQRSAVLERLRQIERRIRRLSDKMGVIHLVPRFGIYAMRPEEDARRSCELANLALGAARSSADNTVAFYQDLDQNAFFENMQLEDRFDEAIGEHQFKAYYQPKCNPKTGEIVGGEALVRWVQEDGTMLSPARFIPLFENNGAIGKLDEYMFTCVCAQLSQWRREGLEIRPVSVNLSRASLCRQGVALAYKRILEGYGLSTWMVPLEVTESAMISDDAVISVLQEFYRYGFRIEIDDFGKAQSTLPMLKLPFVDTVKLDKSLIDCIGDRKGETILRQIIC
;
A
#
# COMPACT_ATOMS: atom_id res chain seq x y z
N CYS A 1 -35.61 -4.08 92.03
CA CYS A 1 -35.68 -4.10 93.56
C CYS A 1 -34.38 -4.72 94.09
N ARG A 2 -33.74 -4.08 94.98
CA ARG A 2 -32.62 -4.62 95.78
C ARG A 2 -33.03 -4.75 97.18
N LYS A 3 -32.92 -5.97 97.79
CA LYS A 3 -33.22 -6.19 99.23
C LYS A 3 -32.11 -5.57 100.03
N ILE A 4 -32.45 -4.71 101.02
CA ILE A 4 -31.50 -4.12 101.99
C ILE A 4 -31.79 -4.80 103.28
N GLU A 5 -30.84 -5.59 103.82
CA GLU A 5 -30.94 -6.18 105.15
C GLU A 5 -30.43 -5.18 106.17
N ASN A 6 -31.34 -4.74 107.09
CA ASN A 6 -30.97 -3.93 108.17
C ASN A 6 -30.94 -4.80 109.42
N GLY A 7 -29.85 -4.83 110.16
CA GLY A 7 -29.55 -5.74 111.29
C GLY A 7 -30.44 -5.65 112.57
N ARG A 8 -31.71 -5.32 112.47
CA ARG A 8 -32.74 -5.48 113.50
C ARG A 8 -33.91 -6.29 113.02
N GLN A 9 -34.29 -7.24 113.75
CA GLN A 9 -35.36 -8.19 113.44
C GLN A 9 -36.64 -7.51 112.98
N ASP A 10 -37.19 -8.06 111.90
CA ASP A 10 -38.52 -7.92 111.29
C ASP A 10 -38.85 -6.82 110.27
N ASP A 11 -37.94 -5.97 109.85
CA ASP A 11 -38.28 -5.01 108.78
C ASP A 11 -37.40 -5.20 107.57
N THR A 12 -37.98 -5.74 106.48
CA THR A 12 -37.36 -5.86 105.14
C THR A 12 -37.68 -4.62 104.31
N TRP A 13 -36.67 -3.83 104.11
CA TRP A 13 -36.78 -2.65 103.19
C TRP A 13 -36.44 -3.05 101.76
N TYR A 14 -37.29 -2.60 100.83
CA TYR A 14 -37.07 -2.76 99.41
C TYR A 14 -36.75 -1.38 98.82
N LEU A 15 -35.60 -1.28 98.15
CA LEU A 15 -35.30 -0.14 97.24
C LEU A 15 -36.01 -0.37 95.91
N VAL A 16 -37.13 0.33 95.73
CA VAL A 16 -37.84 0.29 94.44
C VAL A 16 -37.42 1.49 93.62
N MET A 17 -36.67 1.23 92.65
CA MET A 17 -36.36 2.26 91.63
C MET A 17 -37.56 2.32 90.68
N VAL A 18 -38.38 3.36 90.78
CA VAL A 18 -39.41 3.65 89.77
C VAL A 18 -38.78 4.42 88.66
N MET A 19 -38.53 3.76 87.56
CA MET A 19 -38.13 4.42 86.35
C MET A 19 -39.38 4.77 85.55
N ASP A 20 -39.48 6.01 85.07
CA ASP A 20 -40.51 6.43 84.11
C ASP A 20 -40.36 5.62 82.82
N ALA A 21 -41.31 4.73 82.59
CA ALA A 21 -41.31 3.87 81.34
C ALA A 21 -41.31 4.72 80.09
N GLY A 22 -42.00 5.88 80.08
CA GLY A 22 -42.04 6.79 79.01
C GLY A 22 -40.66 7.38 78.65
N ALA A 23 -39.87 7.76 79.67
CA ALA A 23 -38.52 8.26 79.44
C ALA A 23 -37.55 7.16 78.99
N LEU A 24 -37.71 5.91 79.42
CA LEU A 24 -36.93 4.78 78.99
C LEU A 24 -37.27 4.40 77.49
N TYR A 25 -38.55 4.31 77.17
CA TYR A 25 -39.02 4.07 75.82
C TYR A 25 -38.63 5.20 74.87
N GLY A 26 -38.70 6.46 75.30
CA GLY A 26 -38.27 7.61 74.50
C GLY A 26 -36.79 7.59 74.16
N ARG A 27 -35.91 7.23 75.09
CA ARG A 27 -34.47 7.06 74.82
C ARG A 27 -34.17 5.87 73.92
N MET A 28 -34.83 4.75 74.16
CA MET A 28 -34.70 3.57 73.29
C MET A 28 -35.16 3.88 71.88
N TYR A 29 -36.29 4.55 71.71
CA TYR A 29 -36.78 4.97 70.34
C TYR A 29 -35.81 5.92 69.67
N GLY A 30 -35.19 6.84 70.33
CA GLY A 30 -34.14 7.73 69.81
C GLY A 30 -32.92 6.97 69.37
N VAL A 31 -32.46 5.97 70.15
CA VAL A 31 -31.32 5.11 69.71
C VAL A 31 -31.68 4.24 68.52
N PHE A 32 -32.86 3.60 68.53
CA PHE A 32 -33.31 2.80 67.38
C PHE A 32 -33.47 3.63 66.09
N SER A 33 -34.02 4.85 66.17
CA SER A 33 -34.14 5.74 65.02
C SER A 33 -32.79 6.20 64.49
N SER A 34 -31.81 6.48 65.35
CA SER A 34 -30.44 6.81 64.96
C SER A 34 -29.73 5.64 64.27
N ILE A 35 -29.87 4.42 64.82
CA ILE A 35 -29.32 3.21 64.23
C ILE A 35 -29.95 2.96 62.85
N ARG A 36 -31.29 3.08 62.75
CA ARG A 36 -31.99 2.94 61.47
C ARG A 36 -31.54 3.97 60.43
N ASN A 37 -31.40 5.22 60.83
CA ASN A 37 -30.93 6.29 59.91
C ASN A 37 -29.49 6.07 59.53
N LEU A 38 -28.61 5.64 60.45
CA LEU A 38 -27.22 5.28 60.08
C LEU A 38 -27.18 4.10 59.12
N LEU A 39 -27.97 3.06 59.33
CA LEU A 39 -28.06 1.91 58.47
C LEU A 39 -28.56 2.32 57.08
N SER A 40 -29.58 3.19 56.99
CA SER A 40 -30.13 3.70 55.73
C SER A 40 -29.08 4.52 54.97
N VAL A 41 -28.32 5.39 55.63
CA VAL A 41 -27.22 6.15 55.03
C VAL A 41 -26.12 5.23 54.53
N THR A 42 -25.74 4.21 55.32
CA THR A 42 -24.72 3.24 54.94
C THR A 42 -25.17 2.45 53.71
N VAL A 43 -26.42 1.99 53.66
CA VAL A 43 -26.96 1.28 52.48
C VAL A 43 -26.98 2.16 51.26
N LEU A 44 -27.37 3.44 51.36
CA LEU A 44 -27.33 4.39 50.27
C LEU A 44 -25.91 4.67 49.79
N MET A 45 -24.96 4.83 50.71
CA MET A 45 -23.54 5.00 50.33
C MET A 45 -22.99 3.76 49.62
N CYS A 46 -23.29 2.55 50.10
CA CYS A 46 -22.90 1.31 49.43
C CYS A 46 -23.52 1.20 48.03
N ALA A 47 -24.80 1.53 47.88
CA ALA A 47 -25.48 1.52 46.63
C ALA A 47 -24.86 2.53 45.62
N ALA A 48 -24.58 3.75 46.09
CA ALA A 48 -23.90 4.78 45.28
C ALA A 48 -22.47 4.34 44.88
N PHE A 49 -21.73 3.72 45.78
CA PHE A 49 -20.39 3.18 45.50
C PHE A 49 -20.42 2.06 44.49
N ILE A 50 -21.35 1.10 44.63
CA ILE A 50 -21.54 0.01 43.66
C ILE A 50 -21.91 0.58 42.27
N PHE A 51 -22.83 1.57 42.26
CA PHE A 51 -23.19 2.24 40.99
C PHE A 51 -21.99 2.93 40.32
N ALA A 52 -21.17 3.65 41.12
CA ALA A 52 -19.95 4.29 40.63
C ALA A 52 -18.94 3.25 40.08
N LEU A 53 -18.74 2.14 40.79
CA LEU A 53 -17.88 1.04 40.31
C LEU A 53 -18.40 0.42 39.02
N LEU A 54 -19.69 0.16 38.92
CA LEU A 54 -20.30 -0.40 37.69
C LEU A 54 -20.17 0.54 36.50
N THR A 55 -20.35 1.85 36.74
CA THR A 55 -20.18 2.85 35.67
C THR A 55 -18.72 3.00 35.25
N ALA A 56 -17.77 2.99 36.18
CA ALA A 56 -16.34 2.99 35.90
C ALA A 56 -15.91 1.72 35.13
N TYR A 57 -16.39 0.56 35.57
CA TYR A 57 -16.13 -0.72 34.90
C TYR A 57 -16.67 -0.74 33.47
N ARG A 58 -17.90 -0.24 33.23
CA ARG A 58 -18.47 -0.14 31.88
C ARG A 58 -17.63 0.79 31.03
N ARG A 59 -17.28 1.99 31.48
CA ARG A 59 -16.43 2.92 30.72
C ARG A 59 -15.06 2.33 30.39
N TYR A 60 -14.45 1.64 31.33
CA TYR A 60 -13.16 0.98 31.12
C TYR A 60 -13.28 -0.15 30.06
N ASN A 61 -14.32 -0.96 30.16
CA ASN A 61 -14.57 -2.05 29.23
C ASN A 61 -14.93 -1.55 27.82
N ASP A 62 -15.71 -0.44 27.74
CA ASP A 62 -16.03 0.21 26.46
C ASP A 62 -14.77 0.80 25.82
N GLY A 63 -13.90 1.43 26.62
CA GLY A 63 -12.60 1.92 26.16
C GLY A 63 -11.68 0.80 25.63
N LEU A 64 -11.64 -0.34 26.34
CA LEU A 64 -10.88 -1.52 25.89
C LEU A 64 -11.45 -2.09 24.59
N ARG A 65 -12.77 -2.21 24.47
CA ARG A 65 -13.44 -2.68 23.25
C ARG A 65 -13.18 -1.74 22.07
N GLN A 66 -13.25 -0.43 22.31
CA GLN A 66 -12.98 0.56 21.29
C GLN A 66 -11.53 0.46 20.80
N ALA A 67 -10.56 0.36 21.71
CA ALA A 67 -9.14 0.17 21.34
C ALA A 67 -8.88 -1.16 20.63
N ALA A 68 -9.61 -2.23 21.00
CA ALA A 68 -9.41 -3.57 20.39
C ALA A 68 -10.04 -3.71 19.00
N TYR A 69 -11.13 -2.98 18.69
CA TYR A 69 -11.95 -3.24 17.50
C TYR A 69 -12.16 -2.02 16.58
N THR A 70 -11.60 -0.85 16.94
CA THR A 70 -11.78 0.38 16.18
C THR A 70 -10.46 0.90 15.66
N ASP A 71 -10.43 1.39 14.42
CA ASP A 71 -9.28 2.10 13.84
C ASP A 71 -9.26 3.56 14.31
N ALA A 72 -8.13 3.99 14.86
CA ALA A 72 -7.99 5.31 15.49
C ALA A 72 -8.09 6.47 14.46
N LEU A 73 -7.72 6.23 13.18
CA LEU A 73 -7.73 7.26 12.16
C LEU A 73 -9.13 7.50 11.58
N THR A 74 -9.81 6.40 11.21
CA THR A 74 -11.12 6.47 10.52
C THR A 74 -12.30 6.44 11.46
N GLY A 75 -12.11 6.00 12.72
CA GLY A 75 -13.19 5.76 13.69
C GLY A 75 -14.07 4.55 13.33
N GLY A 76 -13.76 3.85 12.25
CA GLY A 76 -14.45 2.64 11.82
C GLY A 76 -13.88 1.38 12.46
N SER A 77 -14.25 0.22 11.95
CA SER A 77 -13.67 -1.05 12.41
C SER A 77 -12.20 -1.13 12.01
N ASN A 78 -11.35 -1.64 12.91
CA ASN A 78 -10.07 -2.19 12.52
C ASN A 78 -10.25 -3.63 12.00
N PHE A 79 -9.16 -4.28 11.58
CA PHE A 79 -9.21 -5.62 11.01
C PHE A 79 -9.88 -6.66 11.94
N SER A 80 -9.58 -6.62 13.24
CA SER A 80 -10.18 -7.53 14.22
C SER A 80 -11.68 -7.31 14.37
N GLY A 81 -12.12 -6.04 14.43
CA GLY A 81 -13.54 -5.69 14.49
C GLY A 81 -14.30 -6.04 13.21
N PHE A 82 -13.63 -5.98 12.06
CA PHE A 82 -14.17 -6.38 10.77
C PHE A 82 -14.41 -7.89 10.72
N LEU A 83 -13.39 -8.70 11.05
CA LEU A 83 -13.50 -10.16 11.06
C LEU A 83 -14.66 -10.65 11.95
N MET A 84 -14.82 -10.05 13.14
CA MET A 84 -15.96 -10.40 14.01
C MET A 84 -17.33 -10.16 13.35
N LYS A 85 -17.45 -9.11 12.51
CA LYS A 85 -18.70 -8.79 11.82
C LYS A 85 -18.97 -9.70 10.64
N VAL A 86 -17.90 -10.15 9.95
CA VAL A 86 -18.00 -10.99 8.74
C VAL A 86 -18.11 -12.48 9.06
N ASN A 87 -17.60 -12.96 10.18
CA ASN A 87 -17.57 -14.39 10.53
C ASN A 87 -18.96 -15.10 10.52
N ASN A 88 -20.05 -14.33 10.52
CA ASN A 88 -21.41 -14.87 10.44
C ASN A 88 -22.07 -14.58 9.07
N ALA A 89 -21.32 -14.18 8.07
CA ALA A 89 -21.87 -13.88 6.75
C ALA A 89 -22.21 -15.18 5.99
N GLU A 90 -23.40 -15.24 5.41
CA GLU A 90 -23.89 -16.37 4.62
C GLU A 90 -23.32 -16.40 3.18
N GLY A 91 -22.07 -15.94 2.98
CA GLY A 91 -21.44 -15.81 1.67
C GLY A 91 -21.36 -14.35 1.21
N GLY A 92 -21.22 -14.12 -0.10
CA GLY A 92 -21.00 -12.79 -0.69
C GLY A 92 -19.59 -12.64 -1.22
N TYR A 93 -19.07 -11.40 -1.23
CA TYR A 93 -17.73 -11.11 -1.76
C TYR A 93 -16.89 -10.39 -0.72
N MET A 94 -15.73 -10.95 -0.44
CA MET A 94 -14.66 -10.26 0.28
C MET A 94 -13.90 -9.39 -0.70
N VAL A 95 -13.72 -8.12 -0.36
CA VAL A 95 -12.98 -7.17 -1.18
C VAL A 95 -11.83 -6.59 -0.37
N SER A 96 -10.65 -6.67 -0.93
CA SER A 96 -9.45 -6.00 -0.45
C SER A 96 -9.16 -4.82 -1.37
N CYS A 97 -8.90 -3.65 -0.81
CA CYS A 97 -8.68 -2.41 -1.56
C CYS A 97 -7.40 -1.72 -1.08
N ASP A 98 -6.62 -1.25 -2.03
CA ASP A 98 -5.41 -0.49 -1.79
C ASP A 98 -5.35 0.73 -2.70
N LEU A 99 -4.52 1.70 -2.36
CA LEU A 99 -4.38 2.96 -3.07
C LEU A 99 -3.00 3.05 -3.70
N ASP A 100 -2.95 3.00 -5.04
CA ASP A 100 -1.67 3.21 -5.74
C ASP A 100 -1.10 4.59 -5.40
N ASP A 101 0.22 4.64 -5.28
CA ASP A 101 1.00 5.87 -5.03
C ASP A 101 0.70 6.62 -3.71
N TYR A 102 -0.10 6.06 -2.79
CA TYR A 102 -0.41 6.72 -1.52
C TYR A 102 0.84 7.15 -0.74
N ARG A 103 1.87 6.30 -0.67
CA ARG A 103 3.12 6.61 0.06
C ARG A 103 3.82 7.83 -0.55
N MET A 104 3.83 7.95 -1.86
CA MET A 104 4.37 9.11 -2.57
C MET A 104 3.54 10.36 -2.26
N ILE A 105 2.22 10.26 -2.32
CA ILE A 105 1.29 11.35 -1.99
C ILE A 105 1.50 11.83 -0.55
N ALA A 106 1.57 10.90 0.42
CA ALA A 106 1.80 11.23 1.82
C ALA A 106 3.17 11.89 2.05
N SER A 107 4.21 11.50 1.31
CA SER A 107 5.53 12.14 1.38
C SER A 107 5.56 13.54 0.78
N MET A 108 4.81 13.78 -0.32
CA MET A 108 4.76 15.08 -1.00
C MET A 108 3.90 16.12 -0.26
N PHE A 109 2.75 15.70 0.24
CA PHE A 109 1.75 16.60 0.83
C PHE A 109 1.73 16.61 2.37
N GLY A 110 2.54 15.76 3.00
CA GLY A 110 2.64 15.61 4.44
C GLY A 110 1.59 14.65 5.04
N THR A 111 1.89 14.16 6.24
CA THR A 111 1.08 13.13 6.94
C THR A 111 -0.35 13.57 7.22
N GLN A 112 -0.56 14.85 7.56
CA GLN A 112 -1.91 15.36 7.87
C GLN A 112 -2.84 15.24 6.66
N LYS A 113 -2.37 15.63 5.47
CA LYS A 113 -3.17 15.54 4.23
C LYS A 113 -3.37 14.09 3.81
N GLY A 114 -2.39 13.22 4.04
CA GLY A 114 -2.52 11.77 3.87
C GLY A 114 -3.61 11.19 4.76
N ASP A 115 -3.66 11.58 6.03
CA ASP A 115 -4.68 11.15 6.99
C ASP A 115 -6.08 11.62 6.60
N GLU A 116 -6.21 12.87 6.13
CA GLU A 116 -7.49 13.40 5.61
C GLU A 116 -7.96 12.61 4.38
N LEU A 117 -7.04 12.26 3.48
CA LEU A 117 -7.33 11.44 2.32
C LEU A 117 -7.83 10.05 2.72
N LEU A 118 -7.15 9.37 3.65
CA LEU A 118 -7.56 8.04 4.12
C LEU A 118 -8.94 8.05 4.79
N ARG A 119 -9.24 9.07 5.62
CA ARG A 119 -10.59 9.25 6.18
C ARG A 119 -11.63 9.44 5.07
N GLY A 120 -11.31 10.25 4.06
CA GLY A 120 -12.19 10.47 2.93
C GLY A 120 -12.43 9.22 2.09
N VAL A 121 -11.38 8.41 1.84
CA VAL A 121 -11.50 7.13 1.15
C VAL A 121 -12.37 6.15 1.94
N TYR A 122 -12.16 6.04 3.26
CA TYR A 122 -13.01 5.23 4.12
C TYR A 122 -14.50 5.61 3.98
N GLU A 123 -14.84 6.91 4.03
CA GLU A 123 -16.22 7.39 3.87
C GLU A 123 -16.75 7.15 2.44
N CYS A 124 -15.91 7.24 1.40
CA CYS A 124 -16.28 6.87 0.04
C CYS A 124 -16.67 5.40 -0.07
N ILE A 125 -15.88 4.50 0.51
CA ILE A 125 -16.17 3.07 0.56
C ILE A 125 -17.46 2.85 1.34
N LYS A 126 -17.54 3.31 2.59
CA LYS A 126 -18.68 3.16 3.49
C LYS A 126 -19.99 3.63 2.89
N SER A 127 -19.97 4.77 2.17
CA SER A 127 -21.16 5.29 1.47
C SER A 127 -21.58 4.46 0.25
N GLY A 128 -20.73 3.55 -0.22
CA GLY A 128 -21.02 2.58 -1.27
C GLY A 128 -21.56 1.25 -0.73
N LEU A 129 -21.59 1.07 0.60
CA LEU A 129 -22.03 -0.14 1.27
C LEU A 129 -23.48 0.02 1.78
N THR A 130 -24.16 -1.12 1.91
CA THR A 130 -25.51 -1.20 2.50
C THR A 130 -25.43 -1.57 3.97
N GLU A 131 -26.56 -1.50 4.67
CA GLU A 131 -26.67 -1.91 6.06
C GLU A 131 -26.31 -3.40 6.20
N GLY A 132 -25.40 -3.74 7.13
CA GLY A 132 -24.90 -5.10 7.30
C GLY A 132 -23.62 -5.43 6.52
N GLU A 133 -23.13 -4.55 5.64
CA GLU A 133 -21.86 -4.71 4.95
C GLU A 133 -20.74 -3.97 5.70
N PRO A 134 -19.86 -4.68 6.42
CA PRO A 134 -18.79 -4.04 7.17
C PRO A 134 -17.64 -3.59 6.28
N VAL A 135 -16.95 -2.52 6.73
CA VAL A 135 -15.68 -2.03 6.18
C VAL A 135 -14.70 -1.80 7.31
N ALA A 136 -13.43 -2.07 7.05
CA ALA A 136 -12.32 -1.74 7.94
C ALA A 136 -11.15 -1.13 7.17
N ARG A 137 -10.37 -0.32 7.89
CA ARG A 137 -8.99 -0.04 7.52
C ARG A 137 -8.12 -1.11 8.18
N VAL A 138 -7.35 -1.83 7.37
CA VAL A 138 -6.50 -2.94 7.83
C VAL A 138 -5.18 -2.39 8.35
N ASP A 139 -4.48 -1.65 7.51
CA ASP A 139 -3.24 -0.93 7.82
C ASP A 139 -3.02 0.18 6.77
N ALA A 140 -2.09 1.09 7.01
CA ALA A 140 -1.68 2.16 6.10
C ALA A 140 -2.81 2.64 5.16
N ASP A 141 -2.75 2.30 3.89
CA ASP A 141 -3.69 2.63 2.80
C ASP A 141 -4.57 1.44 2.38
N HIS A 142 -4.52 0.34 3.15
CA HIS A 142 -5.22 -0.89 2.86
C HIS A 142 -6.56 -0.99 3.59
N PHE A 143 -7.63 -1.26 2.85
CA PHE A 143 -9.00 -1.42 3.34
C PHE A 143 -9.54 -2.80 2.99
N ALA A 144 -10.40 -3.34 3.85
CA ALA A 144 -11.17 -4.54 3.59
C ALA A 144 -12.66 -4.28 3.81
N PHE A 145 -13.51 -4.80 2.94
CA PHE A 145 -14.95 -4.70 3.09
C PHE A 145 -15.66 -5.92 2.50
N HIS A 146 -16.87 -6.16 2.96
CA HIS A 146 -17.69 -7.29 2.53
C HIS A 146 -18.92 -6.78 1.77
N LEU A 147 -19.27 -7.43 0.66
CA LEU A 147 -20.43 -7.13 -0.17
C LEU A 147 -21.38 -8.32 -0.15
N VAL A 148 -22.64 -8.07 0.21
CA VAL A 148 -23.70 -9.08 0.20
C VAL A 148 -24.36 -9.12 -1.19
N GLU A 149 -23.56 -9.42 -2.20
CA GLU A 149 -24.03 -9.54 -3.59
C GLU A 149 -23.97 -11.00 -4.04
N ARG A 150 -24.85 -11.40 -4.96
CA ARG A 150 -24.83 -12.74 -5.55
C ARG A 150 -24.28 -12.75 -6.98
N GLN A 151 -24.32 -11.62 -7.65
CA GLN A 151 -23.90 -11.50 -9.05
C GLN A 151 -22.62 -10.68 -9.18
N ARG A 152 -21.67 -11.23 -9.90
CA ARG A 152 -20.38 -10.59 -10.19
C ARG A 152 -20.53 -9.22 -10.88
N SER A 153 -21.50 -9.08 -11.80
CA SER A 153 -21.78 -7.83 -12.49
C SER A 153 -22.20 -6.71 -11.54
N ALA A 154 -23.00 -7.02 -10.51
CA ALA A 154 -23.44 -6.08 -9.49
C ALA A 154 -22.24 -5.63 -8.62
N VAL A 155 -21.35 -6.55 -8.25
CA VAL A 155 -20.10 -6.25 -7.54
C VAL A 155 -19.26 -5.27 -8.34
N LEU A 156 -19.02 -5.54 -9.62
CA LEU A 156 -18.24 -4.67 -10.49
C LEU A 156 -18.83 -3.26 -10.61
N GLU A 157 -20.14 -3.16 -10.74
CA GLU A 157 -20.81 -1.83 -10.84
C GLU A 157 -20.68 -1.05 -9.52
N ARG A 158 -20.81 -1.70 -8.37
CA ARG A 158 -20.63 -1.07 -7.06
C ARG A 158 -19.18 -0.59 -6.88
N LEU A 159 -18.20 -1.40 -7.25
CA LEU A 159 -16.78 -1.03 -7.18
C LEU A 159 -16.47 0.16 -8.10
N ARG A 160 -17.00 0.19 -9.32
CA ARG A 160 -16.88 1.36 -10.21
C ARG A 160 -17.48 2.63 -9.61
N GLN A 161 -18.58 2.51 -8.87
CA GLN A 161 -19.19 3.67 -8.18
C GLN A 161 -18.29 4.14 -7.02
N ILE A 162 -17.71 3.23 -6.23
CA ILE A 162 -16.76 3.56 -5.17
C ILE A 162 -15.51 4.21 -5.77
N GLU A 163 -14.93 3.63 -6.81
CA GLU A 163 -13.79 4.20 -7.54
C GLU A 163 -14.06 5.62 -8.01
N ARG A 164 -15.20 5.86 -8.66
CA ARG A 164 -15.59 7.21 -9.12
C ARG A 164 -15.70 8.22 -7.96
N ARG A 165 -16.15 7.79 -6.78
CA ARG A 165 -16.20 8.66 -5.58
C ARG A 165 -14.80 8.97 -5.07
N ILE A 166 -13.91 7.98 -5.01
CA ILE A 166 -12.51 8.14 -4.58
C ILE A 166 -11.78 9.08 -5.54
N ARG A 167 -11.93 8.92 -6.85
CA ARG A 167 -11.35 9.83 -7.85
C ARG A 167 -11.83 11.27 -7.69
N ARG A 168 -13.14 11.49 -7.50
CA ARG A 168 -13.68 12.83 -7.23
C ARG A 168 -13.16 13.44 -5.93
N LEU A 169 -12.95 12.63 -4.89
CA LEU A 169 -12.32 13.09 -3.66
C LEU A 169 -10.88 13.53 -3.91
N SER A 170 -10.11 12.72 -4.63
CA SER A 170 -8.73 13.01 -5.03
C SER A 170 -8.64 14.33 -5.80
N ASP A 171 -9.47 14.51 -6.82
CA ASP A 171 -9.54 15.75 -7.62
C ASP A 171 -9.83 16.97 -6.73
N LYS A 172 -10.83 16.85 -5.82
CA LYS A 172 -11.20 17.92 -4.89
C LYS A 172 -10.09 18.31 -3.92
N MET A 173 -9.26 17.34 -3.52
CA MET A 173 -8.11 17.55 -2.63
C MET A 173 -6.87 18.03 -3.38
N GLY A 174 -6.89 18.11 -4.71
CA GLY A 174 -5.76 18.45 -5.56
C GLY A 174 -4.67 17.37 -5.55
N VAL A 175 -5.06 16.12 -5.31
CA VAL A 175 -4.18 14.95 -5.37
C VAL A 175 -4.38 14.29 -6.74
N ILE A 176 -3.32 14.27 -7.55
CA ILE A 176 -3.35 13.71 -8.89
C ILE A 176 -2.94 12.23 -8.83
N HIS A 177 -3.61 11.38 -9.62
CA HIS A 177 -3.27 9.95 -9.83
C HIS A 177 -3.54 8.98 -8.66
N LEU A 178 -4.47 9.27 -7.74
CA LEU A 178 -4.90 8.26 -6.78
C LEU A 178 -5.80 7.22 -7.47
N VAL A 179 -5.30 5.99 -7.62
CA VAL A 179 -6.03 4.88 -8.23
C VAL A 179 -6.31 3.80 -7.18
N PRO A 180 -7.58 3.57 -6.80
CA PRO A 180 -7.90 2.43 -5.95
C PRO A 180 -7.84 1.14 -6.77
N ARG A 181 -7.24 0.10 -6.20
CA ARG A 181 -7.19 -1.26 -6.74
C ARG A 181 -7.98 -2.20 -5.87
N PHE A 182 -8.66 -3.17 -6.47
CA PHE A 182 -9.55 -4.09 -5.77
C PHE A 182 -9.21 -5.55 -6.09
N GLY A 183 -8.95 -6.31 -5.05
CA GLY A 183 -8.89 -7.76 -5.11
C GLY A 183 -10.17 -8.36 -4.52
N ILE A 184 -10.78 -9.32 -5.19
CA ILE A 184 -12.09 -9.84 -4.86
C ILE A 184 -12.04 -11.36 -4.71
N TYR A 185 -12.64 -11.85 -3.64
CA TYR A 185 -12.88 -13.27 -3.42
C TYR A 185 -14.37 -13.55 -3.21
N ALA A 186 -14.94 -14.47 -3.98
CA ALA A 186 -16.31 -14.94 -3.75
C ALA A 186 -16.30 -15.95 -2.60
N MET A 187 -16.83 -15.54 -1.44
CA MET A 187 -16.88 -16.34 -0.22
C MET A 187 -17.90 -17.48 -0.34
N ARG A 188 -17.54 -18.63 0.21
CA ARG A 188 -18.47 -19.73 0.42
C ARG A 188 -19.18 -19.57 1.79
N PRO A 189 -20.40 -20.09 1.95
CA PRO A 189 -21.02 -20.12 3.26
C PRO A 189 -20.13 -20.82 4.30
N GLU A 190 -20.10 -20.30 5.52
CA GLU A 190 -19.33 -20.83 6.66
C GLU A 190 -17.80 -20.82 6.48
N GLU A 191 -17.29 -20.08 5.49
CA GLU A 191 -15.85 -19.94 5.27
C GLU A 191 -15.24 -18.91 6.25
N ASP A 192 -14.03 -19.21 6.74
CA ASP A 192 -13.30 -18.29 7.64
C ASP A 192 -13.03 -16.93 6.95
N ALA A 193 -13.51 -15.85 7.58
CA ALA A 193 -13.37 -14.50 7.06
C ALA A 193 -11.89 -14.07 6.90
N ARG A 194 -11.00 -14.55 7.78
CA ARG A 194 -9.55 -14.28 7.65
C ARG A 194 -8.99 -14.89 6.39
N ARG A 195 -9.33 -16.16 6.14
CA ARG A 195 -8.91 -16.87 4.93
C ARG A 195 -9.44 -16.19 3.67
N SER A 196 -10.70 -15.77 3.70
CA SER A 196 -11.31 -15.03 2.58
C SER A 196 -10.62 -13.69 2.31
N CYS A 197 -10.18 -12.96 3.35
CA CYS A 197 -9.36 -11.76 3.19
C CYS A 197 -8.00 -12.07 2.56
N GLU A 198 -7.33 -13.13 2.97
CA GLU A 198 -6.05 -13.55 2.38
C GLU A 198 -6.20 -13.83 0.88
N LEU A 199 -7.27 -14.53 0.47
CA LEU A 199 -7.54 -14.82 -0.94
C LEU A 199 -7.90 -13.55 -1.74
N ALA A 200 -8.64 -12.61 -1.14
CA ALA A 200 -8.87 -11.30 -1.74
C ALA A 200 -7.59 -10.48 -1.88
N ASN A 201 -6.65 -10.56 -0.91
CA ASN A 201 -5.34 -9.92 -0.99
C ASN A 201 -4.46 -10.49 -2.12
N LEU A 202 -4.50 -11.81 -2.35
CA LEU A 202 -3.83 -12.41 -3.50
C LEU A 202 -4.36 -11.86 -4.82
N ALA A 203 -5.69 -11.71 -4.94
CA ALA A 203 -6.31 -11.08 -6.10
C ALA A 203 -5.91 -9.59 -6.24
N LEU A 204 -5.78 -8.87 -5.12
CA LEU A 204 -5.32 -7.48 -5.12
C LEU A 204 -3.89 -7.37 -5.68
N GLY A 205 -2.99 -8.29 -5.33
CA GLY A 205 -1.66 -8.38 -5.92
C GLY A 205 -1.70 -8.49 -7.45
N ALA A 206 -2.59 -9.33 -7.99
CA ALA A 206 -2.78 -9.44 -9.43
C ALA A 206 -3.34 -8.15 -10.08
N ALA A 207 -4.27 -7.46 -9.39
CA ALA A 207 -4.76 -6.17 -9.87
C ALA A 207 -3.67 -5.09 -9.90
N ARG A 208 -2.73 -5.10 -8.95
CA ARG A 208 -1.57 -4.20 -8.93
C ARG A 208 -0.60 -4.47 -10.08
N SER A 209 -0.41 -5.74 -10.45
CA SER A 209 0.48 -6.14 -11.54
C SER A 209 -0.08 -5.81 -12.94
N SER A 210 -1.34 -5.37 -13.03
CA SER A 210 -1.98 -5.01 -14.30
C SER A 210 -2.02 -3.50 -14.47
N ALA A 211 -1.47 -2.99 -15.58
CA ALA A 211 -1.56 -1.56 -15.91
C ALA A 211 -3.00 -1.12 -16.24
N ASP A 212 -3.78 -2.03 -16.86
CA ASP A 212 -5.10 -1.71 -17.41
C ASP A 212 -6.27 -2.05 -16.46
N ASN A 213 -6.08 -2.99 -15.54
CA ASN A 213 -7.16 -3.50 -14.69
C ASN A 213 -7.01 -3.06 -13.24
N THR A 214 -7.97 -2.29 -12.74
CA THR A 214 -8.05 -1.91 -11.32
C THR A 214 -8.74 -2.96 -10.44
N VAL A 215 -9.25 -4.05 -11.04
CA VAL A 215 -10.05 -5.08 -10.36
C VAL A 215 -9.61 -6.47 -10.80
N ALA A 216 -9.35 -7.36 -9.83
CA ALA A 216 -9.10 -8.78 -10.10
C ALA A 216 -9.94 -9.67 -9.18
N PHE A 217 -10.43 -10.81 -9.71
CA PHE A 217 -11.09 -11.83 -8.92
C PHE A 217 -10.14 -13.01 -8.70
N TYR A 218 -10.07 -13.50 -7.47
CA TYR A 218 -9.25 -14.65 -7.13
C TYR A 218 -9.59 -15.90 -7.96
N GLN A 219 -10.89 -16.10 -8.25
CA GLN A 219 -11.35 -17.23 -9.04
C GLN A 219 -10.90 -17.21 -10.50
N ASP A 220 -10.49 -16.05 -11.02
CA ASP A 220 -9.96 -15.90 -12.38
C ASP A 220 -8.44 -16.01 -12.44
N LEU A 221 -7.76 -16.02 -11.28
CA LEU A 221 -6.31 -16.08 -11.25
C LEU A 221 -5.84 -17.47 -11.72
N ASP A 222 -4.90 -17.46 -12.63
CA ASP A 222 -4.06 -18.61 -12.85
C ASP A 222 -3.15 -18.79 -11.64
N GLN A 223 -3.55 -19.66 -10.73
CA GLN A 223 -2.82 -19.91 -9.48
C GLN A 223 -1.37 -20.35 -9.75
N ASN A 224 -1.14 -21.10 -10.83
CA ASN A 224 0.22 -21.54 -11.19
C ASN A 224 1.06 -20.33 -11.61
N ALA A 225 0.55 -19.46 -12.48
CA ALA A 225 1.27 -18.25 -12.89
C ALA A 225 1.53 -17.31 -11.71
N PHE A 226 0.60 -17.22 -10.75
CA PHE A 226 0.79 -16.41 -9.54
C PHE A 226 1.91 -16.97 -8.65
N PHE A 227 1.92 -18.27 -8.38
CA PHE A 227 3.01 -18.91 -7.61
C PHE A 227 4.37 -18.82 -8.32
N GLU A 228 4.41 -18.99 -9.64
CA GLU A 228 5.61 -18.79 -10.43
C GLU A 228 6.15 -17.35 -10.29
N ASN A 229 5.27 -16.35 -10.37
CA ASN A 229 5.66 -14.95 -10.21
C ASN A 229 6.24 -14.67 -8.81
N MET A 230 5.61 -15.17 -7.74
CA MET A 230 6.16 -15.07 -6.38
C MET A 230 7.55 -15.71 -6.28
N GLN A 231 7.73 -16.91 -6.86
CA GLN A 231 9.03 -17.57 -6.86
C GLN A 231 10.10 -16.76 -7.61
N LEU A 232 9.73 -16.09 -8.70
CA LEU A 232 10.66 -15.22 -9.43
C LEU A 232 11.05 -13.98 -8.60
N GLU A 233 10.10 -13.39 -7.86
CA GLU A 233 10.39 -12.27 -6.97
C GLU A 233 11.30 -12.67 -5.81
N ASP A 234 11.03 -13.80 -5.17
CA ASP A 234 11.83 -14.31 -4.04
C ASP A 234 13.28 -14.63 -4.46
N ARG A 235 13.48 -15.12 -5.69
CA ARG A 235 14.80 -15.49 -6.23
C ARG A 235 15.59 -14.31 -6.76
N PHE A 236 15.04 -13.10 -6.81
CA PHE A 236 15.69 -11.94 -7.43
C PHE A 236 17.07 -11.62 -6.83
N ASP A 237 17.16 -11.52 -5.51
CA ASP A 237 18.41 -11.14 -4.84
C ASP A 237 19.49 -12.21 -4.99
N GLU A 238 19.11 -13.47 -4.95
CA GLU A 238 20.01 -14.61 -5.21
C GLU A 238 20.49 -14.58 -6.67
N ALA A 239 19.58 -14.38 -7.62
CA ALA A 239 19.90 -14.31 -9.05
C ALA A 239 20.86 -13.16 -9.40
N ILE A 240 20.76 -12.00 -8.72
CA ILE A 240 21.74 -10.91 -8.81
C ILE A 240 23.11 -11.39 -8.28
N GLY A 241 23.14 -12.01 -7.09
CA GLY A 241 24.36 -12.47 -6.44
C GLY A 241 25.09 -13.55 -7.24
N GLU A 242 24.36 -14.43 -7.88
CA GLU A 242 24.88 -15.54 -8.71
C GLU A 242 25.11 -15.14 -10.18
N HIS A 243 24.94 -13.87 -10.50
CA HIS A 243 25.13 -13.35 -11.85
C HIS A 243 24.27 -14.05 -12.92
N GLN A 244 23.04 -14.47 -12.56
CA GLN A 244 22.11 -15.10 -13.48
C GLN A 244 21.56 -14.10 -14.52
N PHE A 245 21.53 -12.80 -14.20
CA PHE A 245 21.19 -11.76 -15.17
C PHE A 245 22.38 -11.45 -16.07
N LYS A 246 22.21 -11.66 -17.38
CA LYS A 246 23.24 -11.46 -18.41
C LYS A 246 22.89 -10.33 -19.32
N ALA A 247 23.90 -9.55 -19.74
CA ALA A 247 23.77 -8.55 -20.79
C ALA A 247 23.95 -9.22 -22.16
N TYR A 248 22.92 -9.16 -23.00
CA TYR A 248 22.98 -9.51 -24.40
C TYR A 248 23.03 -8.23 -25.21
N TYR A 249 23.82 -8.19 -26.26
CA TYR A 249 24.07 -6.98 -27.02
C TYR A 249 23.43 -7.05 -28.40
N GLN A 250 22.49 -6.15 -28.66
CA GLN A 250 21.88 -5.98 -29.98
C GLN A 250 22.62 -4.87 -30.75
N PRO A 251 23.19 -5.15 -31.93
CA PRO A 251 23.94 -4.13 -32.66
C PRO A 251 23.02 -3.04 -33.22
N LYS A 252 23.48 -1.79 -33.13
CA LYS A 252 22.91 -0.63 -33.82
C LYS A 252 23.78 -0.38 -35.08
N CYS A 253 23.18 -0.44 -36.25
CA CYS A 253 23.89 -0.32 -37.54
C CYS A 253 23.53 0.96 -38.26
N ASN A 254 24.48 1.54 -38.99
CA ASN A 254 24.22 2.61 -39.93
C ASN A 254 23.47 2.02 -41.18
N PRO A 255 22.25 2.48 -41.48
CA PRO A 255 21.46 1.89 -42.58
C PRO A 255 22.04 2.09 -43.99
N LYS A 256 22.94 3.05 -44.13
CA LYS A 256 23.58 3.34 -45.44
C LYS A 256 24.86 2.52 -45.66
N THR A 257 25.65 2.32 -44.59
CA THR A 257 26.96 1.64 -44.70
C THR A 257 26.93 0.21 -44.19
N GLY A 258 25.96 -0.17 -43.38
CA GLY A 258 25.89 -1.46 -42.68
C GLY A 258 26.86 -1.59 -41.50
N GLU A 259 27.64 -0.55 -41.20
CA GLU A 259 28.64 -0.58 -40.13
C GLU A 259 27.94 -0.53 -38.74
N ILE A 260 28.49 -1.26 -37.77
CA ILE A 260 28.04 -1.21 -36.39
C ILE A 260 28.50 0.10 -35.78
N VAL A 261 27.57 0.93 -35.35
CA VAL A 261 27.81 2.24 -34.76
C VAL A 261 27.63 2.23 -33.23
N GLY A 262 27.05 1.18 -32.69
CA GLY A 262 26.79 1.00 -31.28
C GLY A 262 26.07 -0.32 -30.96
N GLY A 263 25.57 -0.43 -29.77
CA GLY A 263 24.74 -1.57 -29.33
C GLY A 263 23.73 -1.16 -28.27
N GLU A 264 22.77 -2.02 -28.06
CA GLU A 264 21.84 -1.95 -26.94
C GLU A 264 22.05 -3.16 -26.03
N ALA A 265 22.19 -2.94 -24.74
CA ALA A 265 22.30 -4.00 -23.75
C ALA A 265 20.90 -4.43 -23.28
N LEU A 266 20.55 -5.65 -23.61
CA LEU A 266 19.27 -6.27 -23.27
C LEU A 266 19.48 -7.31 -22.17
N VAL A 267 18.78 -7.18 -21.06
CA VAL A 267 18.82 -8.15 -19.96
C VAL A 267 18.23 -9.49 -20.39
N ARG A 268 18.88 -10.58 -19.96
CA ARG A 268 18.36 -11.96 -20.04
C ARG A 268 18.59 -12.62 -18.71
N TRP A 269 17.56 -13.25 -18.16
CA TRP A 269 17.71 -14.05 -16.95
C TRP A 269 17.97 -15.50 -17.33
N VAL A 270 19.20 -15.93 -17.18
CA VAL A 270 19.65 -17.30 -17.44
C VAL A 270 19.67 -18.03 -16.12
N GLN A 271 18.76 -18.97 -15.93
CA GLN A 271 18.63 -19.76 -14.71
C GLN A 271 19.75 -20.82 -14.63
N GLU A 272 19.91 -21.44 -13.47
CA GLU A 272 20.93 -22.47 -13.21
C GLU A 272 20.83 -23.67 -14.18
N ASP A 273 19.62 -24.04 -14.56
CA ASP A 273 19.37 -25.12 -15.54
C ASP A 273 19.65 -24.73 -16.99
N GLY A 274 20.09 -23.49 -17.23
CA GLY A 274 20.32 -22.93 -18.56
C GLY A 274 19.07 -22.37 -19.25
N THR A 275 17.91 -22.45 -18.62
CA THR A 275 16.67 -21.87 -19.17
C THR A 275 16.76 -20.36 -19.17
N MET A 276 16.43 -19.74 -20.30
CA MET A 276 16.40 -18.28 -20.45
C MET A 276 14.97 -17.76 -20.30
N LEU A 277 14.73 -16.97 -19.24
CA LEU A 277 13.47 -16.26 -19.07
C LEU A 277 13.43 -14.99 -19.91
N SER A 278 12.27 -14.78 -20.57
CA SER A 278 12.02 -13.55 -21.33
C SER A 278 11.86 -12.36 -20.39
N PRO A 279 12.42 -11.18 -20.74
CA PRO A 279 12.21 -9.94 -19.98
C PRO A 279 10.74 -9.61 -19.73
N ALA A 280 9.85 -9.92 -20.66
CA ALA A 280 8.41 -9.73 -20.50
C ALA A 280 7.79 -10.53 -19.31
N ARG A 281 8.48 -11.56 -18.79
CA ARG A 281 8.03 -12.35 -17.64
C ARG A 281 8.42 -11.73 -16.31
N PHE A 282 9.56 -11.07 -16.20
CA PHE A 282 10.09 -10.62 -14.92
C PHE A 282 10.18 -9.09 -14.78
N ILE A 283 10.37 -8.33 -15.87
CA ILE A 283 10.47 -6.87 -15.80
C ILE A 283 9.21 -6.26 -15.15
N PRO A 284 7.97 -6.59 -15.56
CA PRO A 284 6.78 -6.04 -14.93
C PRO A 284 6.66 -6.37 -13.43
N LEU A 285 7.15 -7.56 -12.99
CA LEU A 285 7.17 -7.93 -11.58
C LEU A 285 8.10 -7.02 -10.78
N PHE A 286 9.30 -6.78 -11.32
CA PHE A 286 10.32 -5.96 -10.67
C PHE A 286 10.02 -4.46 -10.71
N GLU A 287 9.28 -3.99 -11.71
CA GLU A 287 8.73 -2.63 -11.74
C GLU A 287 7.70 -2.44 -10.64
N ASN A 288 6.78 -3.39 -10.45
CA ASN A 288 5.70 -3.32 -9.46
C ASN A 288 6.21 -3.36 -8.01
N ASN A 289 7.24 -4.17 -7.71
CA ASN A 289 7.79 -4.28 -6.36
C ASN A 289 9.00 -3.35 -6.12
N GLY A 290 9.42 -2.56 -7.14
CA GLY A 290 10.54 -1.61 -7.08
C GLY A 290 11.93 -2.23 -7.18
N ALA A 291 12.05 -3.55 -7.38
CA ALA A 291 13.34 -4.25 -7.54
C ALA A 291 14.03 -3.88 -8.85
N ILE A 292 13.28 -3.37 -9.84
CA ILE A 292 13.82 -2.98 -11.15
C ILE A 292 14.99 -1.99 -11.03
N GLY A 293 14.95 -1.06 -10.08
CA GLY A 293 16.04 -0.10 -9.88
C GLY A 293 17.37 -0.73 -9.49
N LYS A 294 17.34 -1.88 -8.81
CA LYS A 294 18.53 -2.66 -8.48
C LYS A 294 19.03 -3.45 -9.68
N LEU A 295 18.11 -3.92 -10.52
CA LEU A 295 18.45 -4.58 -11.78
C LEU A 295 19.09 -3.61 -12.77
N ASP A 296 18.57 -2.39 -12.91
CA ASP A 296 19.13 -1.35 -13.78
C ASP A 296 20.59 -1.02 -13.41
N GLU A 297 20.85 -0.81 -12.09
CA GLU A 297 22.20 -0.53 -11.59
C GLU A 297 23.15 -1.71 -11.81
N TYR A 298 22.66 -2.94 -11.62
CA TYR A 298 23.42 -4.15 -11.90
C TYR A 298 23.76 -4.26 -13.40
N MET A 299 22.78 -4.09 -14.29
CA MET A 299 22.99 -4.14 -15.73
C MET A 299 23.95 -3.06 -16.21
N PHE A 300 23.81 -1.83 -15.72
CA PHE A 300 24.73 -0.75 -16.00
C PHE A 300 26.17 -1.12 -15.59
N THR A 301 26.34 -1.71 -14.41
CA THR A 301 27.63 -2.19 -13.92
C THR A 301 28.22 -3.28 -14.82
N CYS A 302 27.39 -4.24 -15.26
CA CYS A 302 27.80 -5.31 -16.15
C CYS A 302 28.30 -4.75 -17.50
N VAL A 303 27.59 -3.77 -18.07
CA VAL A 303 27.98 -3.13 -19.33
C VAL A 303 29.29 -2.35 -19.16
N CYS A 304 29.45 -1.60 -18.06
CA CYS A 304 30.70 -0.91 -17.76
C CYS A 304 31.89 -1.89 -17.65
N ALA A 305 31.69 -3.01 -16.96
CA ALA A 305 32.73 -4.04 -16.82
C ALA A 305 33.11 -4.62 -18.19
N GLN A 306 32.11 -4.92 -19.04
CA GLN A 306 32.33 -5.51 -20.36
C GLN A 306 33.07 -4.51 -21.31
N LEU A 307 32.63 -3.25 -21.35
CA LEU A 307 33.30 -2.23 -22.14
C LEU A 307 34.75 -1.98 -21.70
N SER A 308 34.99 -1.99 -20.37
CA SER A 308 36.34 -1.88 -19.84
C SER A 308 37.21 -3.10 -20.22
N GLN A 309 36.63 -4.29 -20.25
CA GLN A 309 37.30 -5.50 -20.72
C GLN A 309 37.64 -5.40 -22.20
N TRP A 310 36.68 -5.10 -23.09
CA TRP A 310 36.94 -4.93 -24.52
C TRP A 310 38.04 -3.89 -24.82
N ARG A 311 38.04 -2.78 -24.07
CA ARG A 311 39.12 -1.77 -24.20
C ARG A 311 40.49 -2.34 -23.83
N ARG A 312 40.57 -3.16 -22.76
CA ARG A 312 41.84 -3.83 -22.36
C ARG A 312 42.31 -4.86 -23.40
N GLU A 313 41.38 -5.48 -24.09
CA GLU A 313 41.64 -6.42 -25.19
C GLU A 313 42.00 -5.72 -26.51
N GLY A 314 42.03 -4.38 -26.54
CA GLY A 314 42.39 -3.57 -27.69
C GLY A 314 41.29 -3.44 -28.76
N LEU A 315 40.05 -3.79 -28.40
CA LEU A 315 38.90 -3.63 -29.29
C LEU A 315 38.49 -2.16 -29.41
N GLU A 316 38.01 -1.77 -30.58
CA GLU A 316 37.40 -0.43 -30.75
C GLU A 316 36.09 -0.35 -30.00
N ILE A 317 36.00 0.58 -29.06
CA ILE A 317 34.81 0.74 -28.20
C ILE A 317 33.76 1.54 -28.98
N ARG A 318 32.62 0.93 -29.18
CA ARG A 318 31.37 1.56 -29.60
C ARG A 318 30.44 1.78 -28.44
N PRO A 319 29.59 2.83 -28.44
CA PRO A 319 28.66 3.08 -27.35
C PRO A 319 27.65 1.92 -27.21
N VAL A 320 27.35 1.52 -25.97
CA VAL A 320 26.35 0.52 -25.64
C VAL A 320 25.32 1.13 -24.69
N SER A 321 24.11 1.33 -25.19
CA SER A 321 23.03 1.89 -24.40
C SER A 321 22.45 0.88 -23.40
N VAL A 322 21.93 1.40 -22.27
CA VAL A 322 21.33 0.64 -21.18
C VAL A 322 19.97 1.24 -20.86
N ASN A 323 18.99 0.39 -20.68
CA ASN A 323 17.64 0.77 -20.26
C ASN A 323 17.66 1.28 -18.81
N LEU A 324 16.91 2.35 -18.55
CA LEU A 324 16.76 2.98 -17.24
C LEU A 324 15.28 3.16 -16.92
N SER A 325 14.80 2.46 -15.90
CA SER A 325 13.40 2.50 -15.48
C SER A 325 13.01 3.81 -14.79
N ARG A 326 11.72 4.13 -14.80
CA ARG A 326 11.18 5.25 -14.01
C ARG A 326 11.52 5.13 -12.53
N ALA A 327 11.49 3.93 -11.96
CA ALA A 327 11.82 3.69 -10.56
C ALA A 327 13.26 4.10 -10.24
N SER A 328 14.20 3.87 -11.15
CA SER A 328 15.58 4.35 -11.03
C SER A 328 15.67 5.87 -11.08
N LEU A 329 14.93 6.51 -11.98
CA LEU A 329 14.91 7.97 -12.11
C LEU A 329 14.31 8.69 -10.88
N CYS A 330 13.45 8.03 -10.13
CA CYS A 330 12.89 8.57 -8.88
C CYS A 330 13.85 8.45 -7.68
N ARG A 331 15.01 7.78 -7.81
CA ARG A 331 15.99 7.62 -6.73
C ARG A 331 16.85 8.86 -6.57
N GLN A 332 16.92 9.39 -5.36
CA GLN A 332 17.77 10.55 -5.07
C GLN A 332 19.27 10.26 -5.33
N GLY A 333 19.94 11.14 -6.07
CA GLY A 333 21.36 11.04 -6.35
C GLY A 333 21.76 9.92 -7.33
N VAL A 334 20.81 9.35 -8.07
CA VAL A 334 21.05 8.26 -9.05
C VAL A 334 22.08 8.67 -10.11
N ALA A 335 22.01 9.88 -10.65
CA ALA A 335 22.93 10.34 -11.68
C ALA A 335 24.39 10.36 -11.20
N LEU A 336 24.62 10.78 -9.97
CA LEU A 336 25.97 10.75 -9.37
C LEU A 336 26.43 9.31 -9.10
N ALA A 337 25.53 8.40 -8.69
CA ALA A 337 25.86 6.99 -8.46
C ALA A 337 26.33 6.33 -9.76
N TYR A 338 25.60 6.49 -10.85
CA TYR A 338 25.96 5.95 -12.16
C TYR A 338 27.27 6.54 -12.70
N LYS A 339 27.48 7.84 -12.52
CA LYS A 339 28.77 8.48 -12.86
C LYS A 339 29.94 7.84 -12.12
N ARG A 340 29.81 7.60 -10.81
CA ARG A 340 30.86 6.97 -10.01
C ARG A 340 31.16 5.54 -10.45
N ILE A 341 30.11 4.74 -10.78
CA ILE A 341 30.29 3.39 -11.33
C ILE A 341 31.13 3.47 -12.60
N LEU A 342 30.75 4.31 -13.54
CA LEU A 342 31.41 4.45 -14.84
C LEU A 342 32.86 4.92 -14.69
N GLU A 343 33.13 5.91 -13.83
CA GLU A 343 34.49 6.40 -13.51
C GLU A 343 35.35 5.29 -12.90
N GLY A 344 34.77 4.43 -12.05
CA GLY A 344 35.45 3.28 -11.46
C GLY A 344 35.98 2.27 -12.48
N TYR A 345 35.30 2.16 -13.64
CA TYR A 345 35.77 1.37 -14.79
C TYR A 345 36.65 2.15 -15.77
N GLY A 346 36.92 3.42 -15.48
CA GLY A 346 37.73 4.30 -16.33
C GLY A 346 37.09 4.67 -17.67
N LEU A 347 35.75 4.58 -17.77
CA LEU A 347 35.01 4.86 -19.00
C LEU A 347 34.52 6.31 -19.05
N SER A 348 34.18 6.77 -20.26
CA SER A 348 33.55 8.07 -20.47
C SER A 348 32.05 7.92 -20.63
N THR A 349 31.29 8.94 -20.21
CA THR A 349 29.81 8.92 -20.17
C THR A 349 29.16 8.66 -21.53
N TRP A 350 29.76 9.14 -22.62
CA TRP A 350 29.26 8.91 -23.97
C TRP A 350 29.30 7.42 -24.41
N MET A 351 30.09 6.58 -23.70
CA MET A 351 30.22 5.14 -24.02
C MET A 351 29.01 4.34 -23.56
N VAL A 352 28.24 4.85 -22.58
CA VAL A 352 27.04 4.18 -22.03
C VAL A 352 25.85 5.14 -22.05
N PRO A 353 25.21 5.32 -23.23
CA PRO A 353 23.96 6.06 -23.33
C PRO A 353 22.87 5.42 -22.46
N LEU A 354 21.94 6.25 -21.95
CA LEU A 354 20.81 5.81 -21.15
C LEU A 354 19.53 5.85 -21.97
N GLU A 355 18.85 4.71 -22.07
CA GLU A 355 17.56 4.60 -22.75
C GLU A 355 16.43 4.74 -21.74
N VAL A 356 15.49 5.63 -22.02
CA VAL A 356 14.34 5.92 -21.18
C VAL A 356 13.09 5.86 -22.04
N THR A 357 12.06 5.13 -21.59
CA THR A 357 10.81 5.06 -22.34
C THR A 357 10.08 6.40 -22.33
N GLU A 358 9.35 6.70 -23.41
CA GLU A 358 8.51 7.88 -23.50
C GLU A 358 7.57 8.02 -22.30
N SER A 359 6.92 6.93 -21.90
CA SER A 359 5.99 6.90 -20.77
C SER A 359 6.61 7.26 -19.41
N ALA A 360 7.90 6.96 -19.21
CA ALA A 360 8.60 7.30 -17.98
C ALA A 360 8.83 8.81 -17.81
N MET A 361 8.84 9.56 -18.91
CA MET A 361 9.10 11.01 -18.94
C MET A 361 7.82 11.86 -18.88
N ILE A 362 6.64 11.26 -19.12
CA ILE A 362 5.39 12.02 -19.22
C ILE A 362 5.01 12.62 -17.87
N SER A 363 4.84 13.95 -17.86
CA SER A 363 4.23 14.75 -16.76
C SER A 363 4.93 14.68 -15.39
N ASP A 364 6.25 14.41 -15.35
CA ASP A 364 7.00 14.35 -14.10
C ASP A 364 8.23 15.25 -14.16
N ASP A 365 8.10 16.46 -13.61
CA ASP A 365 9.19 17.44 -13.53
C ASP A 365 10.40 16.92 -12.73
N ALA A 366 10.18 15.99 -11.79
CA ALA A 366 11.26 15.39 -11.01
C ALA A 366 12.10 14.46 -11.89
N VAL A 367 11.47 13.64 -12.73
CA VAL A 367 12.17 12.79 -13.71
C VAL A 367 12.96 13.63 -14.71
N ILE A 368 12.35 14.69 -15.24
CA ILE A 368 13.03 15.62 -16.15
C ILE A 368 14.26 16.26 -15.49
N SER A 369 14.15 16.66 -14.23
CA SER A 369 15.27 17.23 -13.46
C SER A 369 16.43 16.24 -13.32
N VAL A 370 16.14 14.96 -13.05
CA VAL A 370 17.16 13.91 -12.93
C VAL A 370 17.82 13.62 -14.28
N LEU A 371 17.07 13.59 -15.38
CA LEU A 371 17.64 13.44 -16.74
C LEU A 371 18.54 14.63 -17.11
N GLN A 372 18.17 15.85 -16.71
CA GLN A 372 19.05 17.02 -16.86
C GLN A 372 20.34 16.89 -16.04
N GLU A 373 20.29 16.25 -14.87
CA GLU A 373 21.47 15.98 -14.06
C GLU A 373 22.40 14.98 -14.76
N PHE A 374 21.85 13.88 -15.30
CA PHE A 374 22.61 12.94 -16.13
C PHE A 374 23.28 13.65 -17.34
N TYR A 375 22.52 14.48 -18.05
CA TYR A 375 23.05 15.25 -19.18
C TYR A 375 24.19 16.20 -18.74
N ARG A 376 24.07 16.90 -17.61
CA ARG A 376 25.14 17.75 -17.05
C ARG A 376 26.40 16.93 -16.72
N TYR A 377 26.27 15.68 -16.35
CA TYR A 377 27.41 14.77 -16.18
C TYR A 377 27.97 14.23 -17.50
N GLY A 378 27.35 14.55 -18.62
CA GLY A 378 27.80 14.19 -19.96
C GLY A 378 27.28 12.84 -20.46
N PHE A 379 26.25 12.27 -19.82
CA PHE A 379 25.55 11.12 -20.37
C PHE A 379 24.70 11.52 -21.58
N ARG A 380 24.59 10.62 -22.55
CA ARG A 380 23.64 10.71 -23.67
C ARG A 380 22.32 10.09 -23.25
N ILE A 381 21.22 10.74 -23.61
CA ILE A 381 19.87 10.26 -23.31
C ILE A 381 19.20 9.89 -24.63
N GLU A 382 18.72 8.65 -24.69
CA GLU A 382 17.96 8.11 -25.81
C GLU A 382 16.51 7.86 -25.37
N ILE A 383 15.54 8.36 -26.14
CA ILE A 383 14.11 8.07 -25.91
C ILE A 383 13.75 6.79 -26.62
N ASP A 384 13.18 5.83 -25.90
CA ASP A 384 12.68 4.57 -26.45
C ASP A 384 11.15 4.56 -26.56
N ASP A 385 10.63 3.66 -27.40
CA ASP A 385 9.19 3.47 -27.67
C ASP A 385 8.46 4.76 -28.11
N PHE A 386 9.15 5.66 -28.83
CA PHE A 386 8.57 6.93 -29.24
C PHE A 386 7.39 6.76 -30.20
N GLY A 387 6.25 7.36 -29.84
CA GLY A 387 5.00 7.29 -30.60
C GLY A 387 3.99 6.29 -30.11
N LYS A 388 4.30 5.57 -29.02
CA LYS A 388 3.36 4.66 -28.36
C LYS A 388 2.42 5.39 -27.39
N ALA A 389 2.86 6.49 -26.80
CA ALA A 389 2.08 7.31 -25.90
C ALA A 389 1.46 8.54 -26.58
N GLN A 390 0.43 9.15 -25.97
CA GLN A 390 -0.40 10.19 -26.63
C GLN A 390 0.17 11.62 -26.64
N SER A 391 1.40 11.91 -26.17
CA SER A 391 1.85 13.29 -25.91
C SER A 391 3.31 13.63 -26.27
N THR A 392 3.80 13.16 -27.37
CA THR A 392 5.22 13.02 -27.72
C THR A 392 5.99 14.25 -28.19
N LEU A 393 5.36 15.14 -28.93
CA LEU A 393 6.07 16.23 -29.64
C LEU A 393 6.83 17.24 -28.77
N PRO A 394 6.37 17.61 -27.55
CA PRO A 394 7.13 18.51 -26.69
C PRO A 394 8.47 17.95 -26.21
N MET A 395 8.61 16.62 -26.11
CA MET A 395 9.84 15.96 -25.64
C MET A 395 10.98 16.08 -26.62
N LEU A 396 10.70 16.15 -27.91
CA LEU A 396 11.70 16.37 -28.97
C LEU A 396 12.39 17.75 -28.86
N LYS A 397 11.83 18.69 -28.11
CA LYS A 397 12.40 20.01 -27.85
C LYS A 397 13.32 20.04 -26.64
N LEU A 398 13.42 18.95 -25.90
CA LEU A 398 14.27 18.90 -24.71
C LEU A 398 15.75 18.86 -25.14
N PRO A 399 16.59 19.81 -24.68
CA PRO A 399 17.95 19.97 -25.16
C PRO A 399 18.90 18.85 -24.75
N PHE A 400 18.45 17.94 -23.90
CA PHE A 400 19.23 16.81 -23.39
C PHE A 400 18.89 15.47 -24.05
N VAL A 401 18.01 15.47 -25.04
CA VAL A 401 17.67 14.27 -25.82
C VAL A 401 18.59 14.17 -27.03
N ASP A 402 19.39 13.11 -27.07
CA ASP A 402 20.38 12.90 -28.15
C ASP A 402 19.83 12.02 -29.28
N THR A 403 19.00 11.04 -28.96
CA THR A 403 18.50 10.05 -29.90
C THR A 403 17.05 9.70 -29.59
N VAL A 404 16.28 9.41 -30.63
CA VAL A 404 14.90 8.95 -30.51
C VAL A 404 14.76 7.64 -31.29
N LYS A 405 14.29 6.57 -30.61
CA LYS A 405 13.98 5.27 -31.19
C LYS A 405 12.48 5.20 -31.47
N LEU A 406 12.12 5.08 -32.74
CA LEU A 406 10.72 4.98 -33.14
C LEU A 406 10.16 3.61 -32.76
N ASP A 407 8.99 3.60 -32.14
CA ASP A 407 8.27 2.36 -31.85
C ASP A 407 7.88 1.62 -33.13
N LYS A 408 7.88 0.30 -33.06
CA LYS A 408 7.54 -0.57 -34.19
C LYS A 408 6.16 -0.25 -34.76
N SER A 409 5.18 0.14 -33.97
CA SER A 409 3.83 0.49 -34.42
C SER A 409 3.80 1.64 -35.42
N LEU A 410 4.74 2.60 -35.30
CA LEU A 410 4.91 3.67 -36.27
C LEU A 410 5.53 3.16 -37.60
N ILE A 411 6.46 2.20 -37.50
CA ILE A 411 7.10 1.60 -38.68
C ILE A 411 6.13 0.69 -39.42
N ASP A 412 5.29 -0.05 -38.72
CA ASP A 412 4.27 -0.92 -39.31
C ASP A 412 3.19 -0.14 -40.09
N CYS A 413 3.12 1.20 -39.90
CA CYS A 413 2.28 2.09 -40.71
C CYS A 413 2.85 2.41 -42.11
N ILE A 414 4.06 1.94 -42.45
CA ILE A 414 4.66 2.10 -43.79
C ILE A 414 3.83 1.28 -44.81
N GLY A 415 3.37 1.96 -45.87
CA GLY A 415 2.43 1.40 -46.83
C GLY A 415 1.02 1.98 -46.74
N ASP A 416 0.69 2.65 -45.63
CA ASP A 416 -0.48 3.52 -45.54
C ASP A 416 -0.09 4.98 -45.79
N ARG A 417 -0.78 5.65 -46.71
CA ARG A 417 -0.49 7.04 -47.12
C ARG A 417 -0.51 8.04 -45.95
N LYS A 418 -1.36 7.81 -44.94
CA LYS A 418 -1.43 8.65 -43.73
C LYS A 418 -0.26 8.38 -42.79
N GLY A 419 0.08 7.09 -42.58
CA GLY A 419 1.20 6.67 -41.72
C GLY A 419 2.54 7.18 -42.27
N GLU A 420 2.78 7.06 -43.60
CA GLU A 420 3.98 7.61 -44.21
C GLU A 420 4.10 9.14 -44.10
N THR A 421 2.96 9.86 -44.15
CA THR A 421 2.97 11.31 -43.99
C THR A 421 3.38 11.69 -42.53
N ILE A 422 2.88 10.97 -41.56
CA ILE A 422 3.24 11.18 -40.13
C ILE A 422 4.72 10.90 -39.92
N LEU A 423 5.22 9.75 -40.40
CA LEU A 423 6.65 9.39 -40.33
C LEU A 423 7.55 10.43 -40.96
N ARG A 424 7.20 10.93 -42.15
CA ARG A 424 7.96 12.02 -42.78
C ARG A 424 8.01 13.28 -41.98
N GLN A 425 6.91 13.66 -41.28
CA GLN A 425 6.86 14.85 -40.43
C GLN A 425 7.65 14.68 -39.13
N ILE A 426 7.85 13.44 -38.67
CA ILE A 426 8.66 13.15 -37.47
C ILE A 426 10.17 13.15 -37.83
N ILE A 427 10.54 12.65 -39.02
CA ILE A 427 11.94 12.46 -39.44
C ILE A 427 12.52 13.72 -40.11
N CYS A 428 11.70 14.56 -40.72
CA CYS A 428 12.09 15.80 -41.39
C CYS A 428 11.84 17.03 -40.55
#